data_37023d3163b7dd61404a6669ef15870c
#
_entry.id   37023d3163b7dd61404a6669ef15870c
#
_cell.length_a   1.000
_cell.length_b   1.000
_cell.length_c   1.000
_cell.angle_alpha   90.00
_cell.angle_beta   90.00
_cell.angle_gamma   90.00
#
_symmetry.space_group_name_H-M   'P 1'
#
loop_
_entity.id
_entity.type
_entity.pdbx_description
1 polymer ?
#
loop_
_entity_poly.entity_id
_entity_poly.type
_entity_poly.pdbx_seq_one_letter_code
_entity_poly.pdbx_strand_id
1 'polypeptide(L)'
;MRSTFLPFSKPSISEPEIEAVAEVLRSGWITTGPKSAAFEDAFRDYCQAQRALAFCSATAGMHLLLTALGIGPGDEVITPSMTWVSTVNLIMLVGATPVFADIDRDTLMVDRKSVV
;
A
#
# COMPACT_ATOMS: atom_id res chain seq x y z
N MET A 1 13.39 23.76 -25.71
CA MET A 1 13.18 22.29 -25.41
C MET A 1 14.13 21.88 -24.31
N ARG A 2 13.70 21.04 -23.38
CA ARG A 2 14.55 20.53 -22.29
C ARG A 2 15.57 19.54 -22.86
N SER A 3 16.86 19.70 -22.52
CA SER A 3 17.94 18.86 -23.02
C SER A 3 18.13 17.55 -22.21
N THR A 4 17.45 17.47 -21.04
CA THR A 4 17.59 16.32 -20.14
C THR A 4 16.24 15.65 -19.92
N PHE A 5 16.25 14.31 -19.83
CA PHE A 5 15.06 13.52 -19.45
C PHE A 5 14.51 13.95 -18.09
N LEU A 6 13.21 14.11 -18.01
CA LEU A 6 12.51 14.36 -16.75
C LEU A 6 11.88 13.04 -16.29
N PRO A 7 12.40 12.40 -15.25
CA PRO A 7 11.76 11.20 -14.71
C PRO A 7 10.40 11.54 -14.10
N PHE A 8 9.45 10.63 -14.17
CA PHE A 8 8.13 10.77 -13.53
C PHE A 8 8.26 10.90 -12.01
N SER A 9 9.08 10.05 -11.41
CA SER A 9 9.51 10.20 -10.01
C SER A 9 10.92 9.65 -9.85
N LYS A 10 11.69 10.27 -8.98
CA LYS A 10 13.02 9.80 -8.60
C LYS A 10 13.01 9.49 -7.11
N PRO A 11 13.38 8.28 -6.69
CA PRO A 11 13.48 7.97 -5.26
C PRO A 11 14.57 8.84 -4.62
N SER A 12 14.34 9.24 -3.38
CA SER A 12 15.33 9.88 -2.53
C SER A 12 16.08 8.78 -1.78
N ILE A 13 17.29 8.48 -2.22
CA ILE A 13 18.18 7.49 -1.60
C ILE A 13 19.48 8.19 -1.23
N SER A 14 19.88 8.01 0.00
CA SER A 14 21.11 8.56 0.58
C SER A 14 22.01 7.42 1.08
N GLU A 15 23.19 7.77 1.61
CA GLU A 15 24.15 6.76 2.11
C GLU A 15 23.58 5.83 3.18
N PRO A 16 22.77 6.29 4.16
CA PRO A 16 22.15 5.40 5.15
C PRO A 16 21.31 4.26 4.53
N GLU A 17 20.53 4.54 3.49
CA GLU A 17 19.73 3.50 2.81
C GLU A 17 20.63 2.50 2.08
N ILE A 18 21.68 3.00 1.42
CA ILE A 18 22.67 2.17 0.71
C ILE A 18 23.37 1.25 1.69
N GLU A 19 23.87 1.78 2.81
CA GLU A 19 24.56 0.99 3.82
C GLU A 19 23.65 -0.04 4.48
N ALA A 20 22.39 0.30 4.78
CA ALA A 20 21.42 -0.64 5.34
C ALA A 20 21.19 -1.84 4.41
N VAL A 21 21.12 -1.61 3.09
CA VAL A 21 21.02 -2.69 2.09
C VAL A 21 22.32 -3.51 2.05
N ALA A 22 23.49 -2.84 2.05
CA ALA A 22 24.77 -3.51 2.05
C ALA A 22 24.97 -4.41 3.28
N GLU A 23 24.55 -3.97 4.47
CA GLU A 23 24.55 -4.78 5.70
C GLU A 23 23.72 -6.05 5.54
N VAL A 24 22.50 -5.96 4.96
CA VAL A 24 21.66 -7.13 4.73
C VAL A 24 22.35 -8.13 3.82
N LEU A 25 22.96 -7.67 2.73
CA LEU A 25 23.70 -8.52 1.81
C LEU A 25 24.91 -9.19 2.47
N ARG A 26 25.69 -8.46 3.27
CA ARG A 26 26.84 -8.98 4.02
C ARG A 26 26.44 -10.01 5.06
N SER A 27 25.25 -9.85 5.67
CA SER A 27 24.71 -10.80 6.66
C SER A 27 24.35 -12.16 6.07
N GLY A 28 24.17 -12.24 4.74
CA GLY A 28 23.67 -13.43 4.05
C GLY A 28 22.17 -13.71 4.28
N TRP A 29 21.49 -12.92 5.10
CA TRP A 29 20.05 -13.09 5.35
C TRP A 29 19.22 -12.17 4.44
N ILE A 30 18.93 -12.63 3.24
CA ILE A 30 18.26 -11.85 2.19
C ILE A 30 16.77 -12.13 2.04
N THR A 31 16.19 -12.97 2.91
CA THR A 31 14.75 -13.25 2.97
C THR A 31 14.12 -12.55 4.18
N THR A 32 12.83 -12.82 4.45
CA THR A 32 12.16 -12.34 5.67
C THR A 32 12.97 -12.71 6.90
N GLY A 33 13.28 -11.73 7.74
CA GLY A 33 14.16 -11.92 8.89
C GLY A 33 14.25 -10.72 9.81
N PRO A 34 15.38 -10.53 10.52
CA PRO A 34 15.52 -9.50 11.55
C PRO A 34 15.23 -8.07 11.08
N LYS A 35 15.61 -7.70 9.87
CA LYS A 35 15.33 -6.35 9.33
C LYS A 35 13.84 -6.13 9.06
N SER A 36 13.11 -7.16 8.60
CA SER A 36 11.65 -7.08 8.46
C SER A 36 10.96 -6.92 9.80
N ALA A 37 11.36 -7.69 10.81
CA ALA A 37 10.83 -7.57 12.17
C ALA A 37 11.11 -6.18 12.76
N ALA A 38 12.33 -5.67 12.62
CA ALA A 38 12.69 -4.34 13.09
C ALA A 38 11.87 -3.23 12.39
N PHE A 39 11.58 -3.39 11.10
CA PHE A 39 10.70 -2.48 10.36
C PHE A 39 9.26 -2.53 10.88
N GLU A 40 8.72 -3.73 11.10
CA GLU A 40 7.37 -3.92 11.66
C GLU A 40 7.25 -3.28 13.05
N ASP A 41 8.24 -3.48 13.91
CA ASP A 41 8.28 -2.87 15.25
C ASP A 41 8.34 -1.34 15.19
N ALA A 42 9.24 -0.78 14.39
CA ALA A 42 9.37 0.65 14.22
C ALA A 42 8.10 1.30 13.66
N PHE A 43 7.46 0.65 12.69
CA PHE A 43 6.22 1.14 12.09
C PHE A 43 5.03 1.05 13.06
N ARG A 44 4.95 -0.06 13.80
CA ARG A 44 3.97 -0.24 14.89
C ARG A 44 4.06 0.90 15.90
N ASP A 45 5.28 1.19 16.37
CA ASP A 45 5.52 2.21 17.39
C ASP A 45 5.23 3.62 16.85
N TYR A 46 5.63 3.90 15.61
CA TYR A 46 5.33 5.17 14.95
C TYR A 46 3.82 5.43 14.80
N CYS A 47 3.06 4.42 14.40
CA CYS A 47 1.63 4.50 14.22
C CYS A 47 0.84 4.30 15.52
N GLN A 48 1.50 3.99 16.64
CA GLN A 48 0.86 3.61 17.92
C GLN A 48 -0.17 2.48 17.74
N ALA A 49 0.11 1.56 16.81
CA ALA A 49 -0.72 0.41 16.50
C ALA A 49 -0.42 -0.75 17.46
N GLN A 50 -1.34 -1.71 17.56
CA GLN A 50 -1.08 -2.92 18.34
C GLN A 50 -0.11 -3.87 17.64
N ARG A 51 -0.17 -3.92 16.30
CA ARG A 51 0.66 -4.77 15.45
C ARG A 51 0.91 -4.09 14.12
N ALA A 52 2.01 -4.46 13.48
CA ALA A 52 2.31 -4.14 12.09
C ALA A 52 2.85 -5.39 11.41
N LEU A 53 2.54 -5.54 10.13
CA LEU A 53 3.05 -6.64 9.30
C LEU A 53 3.54 -6.08 7.97
N ALA A 54 4.73 -6.48 7.56
CA ALA A 54 5.31 -6.10 6.28
C ALA A 54 4.88 -7.07 5.17
N PHE A 55 4.52 -6.52 4.02
CA PHE A 55 4.19 -7.27 2.82
C PHE A 55 5.11 -6.89 1.68
N CYS A 56 5.20 -7.75 0.67
CA CYS A 56 6.00 -7.48 -0.53
C CYS A 56 5.46 -6.32 -1.37
N SER A 57 4.19 -5.93 -1.18
CA SER A 57 3.56 -4.78 -1.83
C SER A 57 2.30 -4.34 -1.10
N ALA A 58 1.88 -3.08 -1.30
CA ALA A 58 0.59 -2.57 -0.82
C ALA A 58 -0.59 -3.38 -1.38
N THR A 59 -0.49 -3.82 -2.63
CA THR A 59 -1.50 -4.69 -3.27
C THR A 59 -1.68 -6.00 -2.50
N ALA A 60 -0.58 -6.67 -2.13
CA ALA A 60 -0.65 -7.89 -1.34
C ALA A 60 -1.25 -7.64 0.06
N GLY A 61 -0.87 -6.54 0.70
CA GLY A 61 -1.43 -6.15 2.00
C GLY A 61 -2.93 -5.89 1.93
N MET A 62 -3.40 -5.14 0.94
CA MET A 62 -4.84 -4.89 0.73
C MET A 62 -5.63 -6.18 0.45
N HIS A 63 -5.08 -7.08 -0.38
CA HIS A 63 -5.73 -8.37 -0.66
C HIS A 63 -5.93 -9.19 0.60
N LEU A 64 -4.87 -9.34 1.39
CA LEU A 64 -4.94 -10.09 2.65
C LEU A 64 -5.85 -9.42 3.67
N LEU A 65 -5.92 -8.09 3.69
CA LEU A 65 -6.82 -7.35 4.57
C LEU A 65 -8.28 -7.61 4.21
N LEU A 66 -8.66 -7.52 2.92
CA LEU A 66 -10.03 -7.85 2.47
C LEU A 66 -10.40 -9.29 2.83
N THR A 67 -9.48 -10.22 2.59
CA THR A 67 -9.68 -11.65 2.93
C THR A 67 -9.83 -11.84 4.44
N ALA A 68 -9.00 -11.21 5.26
CA ALA A 68 -9.05 -11.32 6.72
C ALA A 68 -10.32 -10.72 7.33
N LEU A 69 -10.90 -9.70 6.67
CA LEU A 69 -12.19 -9.11 7.04
C LEU A 69 -13.37 -9.95 6.57
N GLY A 70 -13.14 -11.04 5.83
CA GLY A 70 -14.19 -11.90 5.30
C GLY A 70 -14.96 -11.28 4.12
N ILE A 71 -14.41 -10.26 3.48
CA ILE A 71 -15.03 -9.61 2.31
C ILE A 71 -14.99 -10.57 1.12
N GLY A 72 -16.15 -10.77 0.48
CA GLY A 72 -16.29 -11.73 -0.61
C GLY A 72 -17.60 -11.60 -1.40
N PRO A 73 -18.05 -12.68 -2.04
CA PRO A 73 -19.27 -12.68 -2.83
C PRO A 73 -20.50 -12.23 -2.05
N GLY A 74 -21.22 -11.25 -2.58
CA GLY A 74 -22.39 -10.64 -1.94
C GLY A 74 -22.10 -9.36 -1.17
N ASP A 75 -20.82 -9.04 -0.93
CA ASP A 75 -20.42 -7.78 -0.31
C ASP A 75 -20.21 -6.68 -1.36
N GLU A 76 -20.43 -5.44 -0.94
CA GLU A 76 -20.14 -4.24 -1.71
C GLU A 76 -19.02 -3.45 -1.01
N VAL A 77 -18.05 -2.98 -1.80
CA VAL A 77 -16.93 -2.17 -1.30
C VAL A 77 -16.91 -0.84 -2.03
N ILE A 78 -17.10 0.23 -1.27
CA ILE A 78 -17.11 1.59 -1.79
C ILE A 78 -15.69 2.06 -2.03
N THR A 79 -15.42 2.57 -3.23
CA THR A 79 -14.12 3.09 -3.62
C THR A 79 -14.26 4.29 -4.57
N PRO A 80 -13.35 5.28 -4.53
CA PRO A 80 -13.36 6.32 -5.54
C PRO A 80 -12.92 5.76 -6.90
N SER A 81 -13.44 6.34 -7.98
CA SER A 81 -12.96 6.00 -9.34
C SER A 81 -11.54 6.54 -9.59
N MET A 82 -11.16 7.63 -8.93
CA MET A 82 -9.81 8.20 -8.98
C MET A 82 -8.90 7.52 -7.96
N THR A 83 -8.46 6.31 -8.27
CA THR A 83 -7.57 5.51 -7.42
C THR A 83 -6.63 4.66 -8.26
N TRP A 84 -5.68 4.00 -7.61
CA TRP A 84 -4.84 3.01 -8.28
C TRP A 84 -5.67 1.78 -8.66
N VAL A 85 -5.48 1.28 -9.86
CA VAL A 85 -6.28 0.19 -10.43
C VAL A 85 -6.34 -1.08 -9.56
N SER A 86 -5.29 -1.37 -8.79
CA SER A 86 -5.28 -2.54 -7.91
C SER A 86 -6.38 -2.51 -6.86
N THR A 87 -6.83 -1.33 -6.41
CA THR A 87 -7.93 -1.21 -5.44
C THR A 87 -9.20 -1.88 -5.96
N VAL A 88 -9.61 -1.54 -7.16
CA VAL A 88 -10.81 -2.13 -7.79
C VAL A 88 -10.59 -3.60 -8.14
N ASN A 89 -9.42 -3.93 -8.70
CA ASN A 89 -9.10 -5.31 -9.06
C ASN A 89 -9.14 -6.26 -7.85
N LEU A 90 -8.70 -5.82 -6.69
CA LEU A 90 -8.71 -6.63 -5.47
C LEU A 90 -10.12 -6.87 -4.93
N ILE A 91 -10.99 -5.87 -5.01
CA ILE A 91 -12.41 -6.02 -4.66
C ILE A 91 -13.04 -7.12 -5.52
N MET A 92 -12.81 -7.05 -6.83
CA MET A 92 -13.30 -8.09 -7.76
C MET A 92 -12.63 -9.44 -7.53
N LEU A 93 -11.33 -9.46 -7.21
CA LEU A 93 -10.58 -10.70 -6.98
C LEU A 93 -11.11 -11.50 -5.79
N VAL A 94 -11.53 -10.84 -4.72
CA VAL A 94 -12.16 -11.50 -3.56
C VAL A 94 -13.63 -11.85 -3.82
N GLY A 95 -14.18 -11.50 -4.98
CA GLY A 95 -15.57 -11.79 -5.39
C GLY A 95 -16.59 -10.75 -4.92
N ALA A 96 -16.16 -9.65 -4.32
CA ALA A 96 -17.03 -8.55 -3.94
C ALA A 96 -17.33 -7.61 -5.13
N THR A 97 -18.34 -6.76 -4.97
CA THR A 97 -18.75 -5.79 -5.97
C THR A 97 -18.17 -4.40 -5.64
N PRO A 98 -17.37 -3.78 -6.54
CA PRO A 98 -16.93 -2.40 -6.34
C PRO A 98 -18.11 -1.44 -6.60
N VAL A 99 -18.34 -0.55 -5.64
CA VAL A 99 -19.30 0.55 -5.75
C VAL A 99 -18.53 1.85 -5.83
N PHE A 100 -18.65 2.54 -6.96
CA PHE A 100 -17.91 3.79 -7.16
C PHE A 100 -18.62 4.97 -6.51
N ALA A 101 -17.87 5.71 -5.72
CA ALA A 101 -18.25 7.01 -5.19
C ALA A 101 -17.41 8.10 -5.86
N ASP A 102 -17.98 9.31 -6.00
CA ASP A 102 -17.23 10.44 -6.54
C ASP A 102 -16.21 10.97 -5.52
N ILE A 103 -15.35 11.84 -5.98
CA ILE A 103 -14.35 12.51 -5.14
C ILE A 103 -14.78 13.94 -4.84
N ASP A 104 -14.46 14.41 -3.64
CA ASP A 104 -14.53 15.82 -3.33
C ASP A 104 -13.49 16.59 -4.14
N ARG A 105 -13.92 17.67 -4.81
CA ARG A 105 -13.09 18.43 -5.76
C ARG A 105 -11.85 19.06 -5.15
N ASP A 106 -11.95 19.47 -3.89
CA ASP A 106 -10.88 20.23 -3.25
C ASP A 106 -9.88 19.33 -2.53
N THR A 107 -10.37 18.23 -1.93
CA THR A 107 -9.54 17.30 -1.16
C THR A 107 -9.09 16.09 -1.96
N LEU A 108 -9.75 15.77 -3.08
CA LEU A 108 -9.57 14.56 -3.88
C LEU A 108 -9.83 13.25 -3.12
N MET A 109 -10.42 13.34 -1.94
CA MET A 109 -10.86 12.19 -1.13
C MET A 109 -12.27 11.78 -1.52
N VAL A 110 -12.69 10.58 -1.11
CA VAL A 110 -14.07 10.10 -1.32
C VAL A 110 -15.07 11.12 -0.81
N ASP A 111 -15.99 11.58 -1.68
CA ASP A 111 -17.10 12.42 -1.26
C ASP A 111 -18.19 11.56 -0.61
N ARG A 112 -18.34 11.69 0.71
CA ARG A 112 -19.35 10.95 1.47
C ARG A 112 -20.79 11.23 1.02
N LYS A 113 -21.04 12.37 0.36
CA LYS A 113 -22.38 12.74 -0.12
C LYS A 113 -22.75 12.01 -1.42
N SER A 114 -21.76 11.45 -2.13
CA SER A 114 -22.01 10.68 -3.35
C SER A 114 -22.29 9.19 -3.06
N VAL A 115 -22.20 8.79 -1.81
CA VAL A 115 -22.55 7.44 -1.35
C VAL A 115 -23.99 7.48 -0.82
N VAL A 116 -24.96 7.39 -1.73
CA VAL A 116 -26.41 7.38 -1.40
C VAL A 116 -27.05 6.17 -2.04
#